data_de7eae3df49c25cd3cbe32343dd63cf6
#
_entry.id   de7eae3df49c25cd3cbe32343dd63cf6
#
_cell.length_a   1.000
_cell.length_b   1.000
_cell.length_c   1.000
_cell.angle_alpha   90.00
_cell.angle_beta   90.00
_cell.angle_gamma   90.00
#
_symmetry.space_group_name_H-M   'P 1'
#
loop_
_entity.id
_entity.type
_entity.pdbx_description
1 polymer ?
#
loop_
_entity_poly.entity_id
_entity_poly.type
_entity_poly.pdbx_seq_one_letter_code
_entity_poly.pdbx_strand_id
1 'polypeptide(L)'
;MKKVLITGFEPFGGASINPALEAVKMLDGVKLDGGEIVICDVPVTRYEAIKAVTAAIEKHKPSYVITVGQAAGRASITPERVAINVDDFRIPDNGGNQPIDEPIIEDGPDAYFTTLPIKAITKALQEKGIPCQVSNTAGTFVCNHLFYGVQHFLRETDIGHGFIISLCCQSKLRRPTKLQCRWKPSRKVCV
;
A
#
# COMPACT_ATOMS: atom_id res chain seq x y z
N MET A 1 -9.58 -21.82 4.76
CA MET A 1 -10.18 -20.47 4.68
C MET A 1 -9.20 -19.58 3.91
N LYS A 2 -9.64 -18.85 2.90
CA LYS A 2 -8.77 -17.95 2.14
C LYS A 2 -8.28 -16.81 3.02
N LYS A 3 -7.04 -16.35 2.80
CA LYS A 3 -6.50 -15.17 3.51
C LYS A 3 -6.24 -14.04 2.54
N VAL A 4 -6.46 -12.82 2.99
CA VAL A 4 -6.06 -11.58 2.32
C VAL A 4 -5.03 -10.91 3.22
N LEU A 5 -3.78 -10.80 2.75
CA LEU A 5 -2.74 -10.07 3.47
C LEU A 5 -2.84 -8.60 3.09
N ILE A 6 -3.01 -7.73 4.08
CA ILE A 6 -2.98 -6.28 3.89
C ILE A 6 -1.80 -5.72 4.68
N THR A 7 -0.98 -4.89 4.03
CA THR A 7 0.20 -4.34 4.67
C THR A 7 0.10 -2.83 4.81
N GLY A 8 0.77 -2.26 5.82
CA GLY A 8 0.89 -0.82 6.00
C GLY A 8 2.29 -0.44 6.45
N PHE A 9 2.79 0.67 5.94
CA PHE A 9 4.11 1.18 6.31
C PHE A 9 4.13 1.81 7.69
N GLU A 10 5.22 1.59 8.42
CA GLU A 10 5.53 2.33 9.64
C GLU A 10 5.59 3.86 9.41
N PRO A 11 5.60 4.68 10.47
CA PRO A 11 5.84 6.12 10.35
C PRO A 11 7.19 6.44 9.73
N PHE A 12 7.25 7.52 8.93
CA PHE A 12 8.47 7.98 8.28
C PHE A 12 8.51 9.51 8.18
N GLY A 13 9.68 10.06 7.84
CA GLY A 13 9.84 11.50 7.64
C GLY A 13 9.55 12.33 8.90
N GLY A 14 9.85 11.81 10.10
CA GLY A 14 9.62 12.48 11.37
C GLY A 14 8.17 12.43 11.87
N ALA A 15 7.27 11.75 11.18
CA ALA A 15 5.90 11.54 11.66
C ALA A 15 5.87 10.52 12.81
N SER A 16 5.02 10.75 13.81
CA SER A 16 4.83 9.81 14.92
C SER A 16 3.86 8.68 14.62
N ILE A 17 3.01 8.84 13.61
CA ILE A 17 2.01 7.86 13.17
C ILE A 17 1.91 7.85 11.66
N ASN A 18 1.57 6.69 11.10
CA ASN A 18 1.15 6.56 9.71
C ASN A 18 -0.35 6.24 9.66
N PRO A 19 -1.22 7.17 9.21
CA PRO A 19 -2.66 6.94 9.18
C PRO A 19 -3.10 5.75 8.33
N ALA A 20 -2.33 5.41 7.30
CA ALA A 20 -2.60 4.23 6.47
C ALA A 20 -2.38 2.94 7.27
N LEU A 21 -1.29 2.85 8.03
CA LEU A 21 -1.03 1.72 8.92
C LEU A 21 -2.10 1.58 10.00
N GLU A 22 -2.49 2.69 10.63
CA GLU A 22 -3.55 2.65 11.65
C GLU A 22 -4.87 2.15 11.07
N ALA A 23 -5.21 2.53 9.84
CA ALA A 23 -6.39 2.00 9.16
C ALA A 23 -6.25 0.50 8.85
N VAL A 24 -5.07 0.05 8.43
CA VAL A 24 -4.78 -1.38 8.18
C VAL A 24 -4.91 -2.20 9.46
N LYS A 25 -4.37 -1.74 10.58
CA LYS A 25 -4.46 -2.43 11.89
C LYS A 25 -5.89 -2.69 12.34
N MET A 26 -6.83 -1.83 11.95
CA MET A 26 -8.25 -2.02 12.28
C MET A 26 -8.92 -3.15 11.48
N LEU A 27 -8.26 -3.67 10.47
CA LEU A 27 -8.77 -4.74 9.62
C LEU A 27 -8.28 -6.12 10.07
N ASP A 28 -7.34 -6.21 11.02
CA ASP A 28 -6.78 -7.48 11.45
C ASP A 28 -7.86 -8.42 12.01
N GLY A 29 -7.86 -9.66 11.54
CA GLY A 29 -8.83 -10.68 11.94
C GLY A 29 -10.25 -10.47 11.41
N VAL A 30 -10.51 -9.43 10.60
CA VAL A 30 -11.83 -9.21 10.01
C VAL A 30 -12.18 -10.36 9.08
N LYS A 31 -13.35 -10.96 9.33
CA LYS A 31 -13.89 -12.04 8.51
C LYS A 31 -14.53 -11.47 7.25
N LEU A 32 -14.17 -12.05 6.12
CA LEU A 32 -14.79 -11.82 4.83
C LEU A 32 -15.62 -13.05 4.44
N ASP A 33 -16.48 -12.89 3.44
CA ASP A 33 -17.19 -14.05 2.87
C ASP A 33 -16.17 -15.04 2.25
N GLY A 34 -16.01 -16.18 2.92
CA GLY A 34 -15.03 -17.21 2.56
C GLY A 34 -13.57 -16.93 2.93
N GLY A 35 -13.28 -15.88 3.70
CA GLY A 35 -11.91 -15.50 4.04
C GLY A 35 -11.71 -14.72 5.33
N GLU A 36 -10.46 -14.34 5.57
CA GLU A 36 -10.01 -13.57 6.72
C GLU A 36 -8.89 -12.61 6.31
N ILE A 37 -8.89 -11.42 6.87
CA ILE A 37 -7.81 -10.46 6.71
C ILE A 37 -6.73 -10.76 7.75
N VAL A 38 -5.48 -10.77 7.29
CA VAL A 38 -4.27 -10.76 8.13
C VAL A 38 -3.44 -9.57 7.75
N ILE A 39 -2.73 -8.98 8.71
CA ILE A 39 -1.96 -7.76 8.48
C ILE A 39 -0.46 -7.99 8.64
N CYS A 40 0.33 -7.08 8.06
CA CYS A 40 1.76 -7.00 8.27
C CYS A 40 2.19 -5.53 8.30
N ASP A 41 2.89 -5.15 9.36
CA ASP A 41 3.58 -3.86 9.45
C ASP A 41 4.86 -3.93 8.61
N VAL A 42 5.14 -2.88 7.84
CA VAL A 42 6.25 -2.85 6.89
C VAL A 42 7.20 -1.69 7.22
N PRO A 43 8.50 -1.96 7.39
CA PRO A 43 9.47 -0.90 7.59
C PRO A 43 9.61 -0.03 6.33
N VAL A 44 9.81 1.29 6.52
CA VAL A 44 10.12 2.21 5.42
C VAL A 44 11.62 2.16 5.17
N THR A 45 12.11 1.01 4.76
CA THR A 45 13.52 0.74 4.53
C THR A 45 13.70 -0.14 3.29
N ARG A 46 14.61 0.28 2.40
CA ARG A 46 14.97 -0.45 1.18
C ARG A 46 15.29 -1.91 1.50
N TYR A 47 14.84 -2.86 0.70
CA TYR A 47 14.93 -4.32 0.83
C TYR A 47 14.25 -4.91 2.07
N GLU A 48 14.36 -4.31 3.26
CA GLU A 48 13.69 -4.83 4.45
C GLU A 48 12.16 -4.78 4.31
N ALA A 49 11.63 -3.80 3.57
CA ALA A 49 10.21 -3.75 3.23
C ALA A 49 9.76 -4.99 2.43
N ILE A 50 10.51 -5.35 1.39
CA ILE A 50 10.24 -6.53 0.56
C ILE A 50 10.34 -7.80 1.42
N LYS A 51 11.42 -7.93 2.20
CA LYS A 51 11.68 -9.08 3.07
C LYS A 51 10.59 -9.30 4.11
N ALA A 52 10.08 -8.23 4.72
CA ALA A 52 8.98 -8.32 5.69
C ALA A 52 7.70 -8.87 5.04
N VAL A 53 7.34 -8.36 3.86
CA VAL A 53 6.12 -8.78 3.16
C VAL A 53 6.25 -10.19 2.59
N THR A 54 7.39 -10.56 2.00
CA THR A 54 7.60 -11.91 1.48
C THR A 54 7.58 -12.96 2.60
N ALA A 55 8.19 -12.68 3.76
CA ALA A 55 8.08 -13.55 4.93
C ALA A 55 6.63 -13.71 5.43
N ALA A 56 5.84 -12.61 5.41
CA ALA A 56 4.42 -12.69 5.76
C ALA A 56 3.61 -13.50 4.73
N ILE A 57 3.95 -13.41 3.43
CA ILE A 57 3.33 -14.23 2.37
C ILE A 57 3.62 -15.71 2.61
N GLU A 58 4.87 -16.08 2.86
CA GLU A 58 5.27 -17.46 3.15
C GLU A 58 4.57 -18.01 4.40
N LYS A 59 4.49 -17.21 5.45
CA LYS A 59 3.83 -17.58 6.73
C LYS A 59 2.32 -17.78 6.57
N HIS A 60 1.64 -16.85 5.92
CA HIS A 60 0.18 -16.82 5.90
C HIS A 60 -0.44 -17.49 4.67
N LYS A 61 0.33 -17.66 3.59
CA LYS A 61 -0.09 -18.23 2.29
C LYS A 61 -1.40 -17.61 1.80
N PRO A 62 -1.44 -16.26 1.62
CA PRO A 62 -2.65 -15.56 1.25
C PRO A 62 -3.03 -15.84 -0.21
N SER A 63 -4.31 -15.67 -0.55
CA SER A 63 -4.78 -15.66 -1.94
C SER A 63 -4.59 -14.30 -2.62
N TYR A 64 -4.55 -13.23 -1.81
CA TYR A 64 -4.33 -11.86 -2.26
C TYR A 64 -3.42 -11.11 -1.29
N VAL A 65 -2.57 -10.25 -1.84
CA VAL A 65 -1.73 -9.31 -1.10
C VAL A 65 -2.08 -7.89 -1.55
N ILE A 66 -2.44 -7.04 -0.60
CA ILE A 66 -2.73 -5.62 -0.86
C ILE A 66 -1.74 -4.81 -0.04
N THR A 67 -0.76 -4.22 -0.72
CA THR A 67 0.18 -3.32 -0.08
C THR A 67 -0.38 -1.91 -0.06
N VAL A 68 -0.37 -1.27 1.12
CA VAL A 68 -0.99 0.04 1.31
C VAL A 68 0.08 1.05 1.71
N GLY A 69 0.10 2.16 0.98
CA GLY A 69 0.97 3.30 1.26
C GLY A 69 0.18 4.58 1.47
N GLN A 70 0.91 5.63 1.86
CA GLN A 70 0.40 6.99 2.00
C GLN A 70 1.22 7.93 1.12
N ALA A 71 0.55 8.82 0.40
CA ALA A 71 1.22 9.91 -0.30
C ALA A 71 0.57 11.25 0.06
N ALA A 72 1.41 12.23 0.43
CA ALA A 72 0.95 13.59 0.71
C ALA A 72 0.31 14.22 -0.53
N GLY A 73 -0.77 14.97 -0.33
CA GLY A 73 -1.44 15.72 -1.39
C GLY A 73 -2.42 14.90 -2.24
N ARG A 74 -2.57 13.59 -2.02
CA ARG A 74 -3.59 12.79 -2.72
C ARG A 74 -4.96 12.96 -2.05
N ALA A 75 -5.96 13.35 -2.86
CA ALA A 75 -7.35 13.55 -2.42
C ALA A 75 -8.27 12.36 -2.75
N SER A 76 -7.73 11.28 -3.27
CA SER A 76 -8.46 10.06 -3.63
C SER A 76 -7.65 8.81 -3.29
N ILE A 77 -8.34 7.69 -3.09
CA ILE A 77 -7.70 6.38 -3.05
C ILE A 77 -7.20 6.06 -4.47
N THR A 78 -5.96 5.60 -4.58
CA THR A 78 -5.38 5.31 -5.90
C THR A 78 -4.77 3.91 -5.94
N PRO A 79 -5.49 2.93 -6.54
CA PRO A 79 -4.87 1.67 -6.95
C PRO A 79 -3.81 1.95 -8.04
N GLU A 80 -2.59 1.50 -7.80
CA GLU A 80 -1.47 1.69 -8.71
C GLU A 80 -1.51 0.63 -9.82
N ARG A 81 -1.27 1.06 -11.06
CA ARG A 81 -1.30 0.17 -12.24
C ARG A 81 0.00 -0.58 -12.42
N VAL A 82 1.12 0.08 -12.19
CA VAL A 82 2.45 -0.39 -12.59
C VAL A 82 3.49 -0.02 -11.56
N ALA A 83 4.41 -0.95 -11.30
CA ALA A 83 5.66 -0.73 -10.60
C ALA A 83 6.80 -0.76 -11.62
N ILE A 84 7.81 0.08 -11.46
CA ILE A 84 8.99 0.16 -12.31
C ILE A 84 10.24 -0.30 -11.55
N ASN A 85 11.24 -0.82 -12.27
CA ASN A 85 12.48 -1.33 -11.69
C ASN A 85 13.48 -0.21 -11.40
N VAL A 86 13.06 0.81 -10.65
CA VAL A 86 13.90 1.96 -10.31
C VAL A 86 13.70 2.37 -8.87
N ASP A 87 14.80 2.52 -8.13
CA ASP A 87 14.92 3.25 -6.88
C ASP A 87 15.65 4.58 -7.14
N ASP A 88 14.93 5.68 -6.95
CA ASP A 88 15.47 7.03 -7.02
C ASP A 88 14.87 7.84 -5.87
N PHE A 89 15.54 7.84 -4.73
CA PHE A 89 14.99 8.33 -3.46
C PHE A 89 15.31 9.80 -3.27
N ARG A 90 14.28 10.65 -3.36
CA ARG A 90 14.41 12.10 -3.12
C ARG A 90 14.88 12.44 -1.70
N ILE A 91 14.59 11.59 -0.73
CA ILE A 91 15.01 11.69 0.69
C ILE A 91 15.49 10.31 1.16
N PRO A 92 16.33 10.25 2.20
CA PRO A 92 16.69 8.97 2.81
C PRO A 92 15.44 8.23 3.33
N ASP A 93 15.47 6.91 3.25
CA ASP A 93 14.51 6.05 3.95
C ASP A 93 14.82 6.01 5.47
N ASN A 94 14.05 5.24 6.26
CA ASN A 94 14.29 5.14 7.70
C ASN A 94 15.61 4.42 8.05
N GLY A 95 16.21 3.70 7.13
CA GLY A 95 17.53 3.06 7.26
C GLY A 95 18.68 3.95 6.79
N GLY A 96 18.41 5.15 6.29
CA GLY A 96 19.42 6.07 5.74
C GLY A 96 19.81 5.79 4.29
N ASN A 97 19.13 4.86 3.60
CA ASN A 97 19.42 4.57 2.20
C ASN A 97 18.81 5.66 1.29
N GLN A 98 19.59 6.13 0.33
CA GLN A 98 19.17 7.11 -0.66
C GLN A 98 19.76 6.77 -2.04
N PRO A 99 19.29 5.69 -2.68
CA PRO A 99 19.73 5.32 -4.02
C PRO A 99 19.35 6.39 -5.05
N ILE A 100 20.14 6.53 -6.09
CA ILE A 100 19.92 7.43 -7.22
C ILE A 100 19.92 6.60 -8.48
N ASP A 101 18.75 6.48 -9.12
CA ASP A 101 18.56 5.79 -10.41
C ASP A 101 19.13 4.35 -10.42
N GLU A 102 18.95 3.63 -9.32
CA GLU A 102 19.40 2.23 -9.17
C GLU A 102 18.26 1.25 -9.48
N PRO A 103 18.56 0.09 -10.09
CA PRO A 103 17.55 -0.96 -10.22
C PRO A 103 17.18 -1.53 -8.83
N ILE A 104 15.92 -1.93 -8.68
CA ILE A 104 15.44 -2.66 -7.50
C ILE A 104 15.96 -4.09 -7.54
N ILE A 105 15.91 -4.71 -8.72
CA ILE A 105 16.43 -6.06 -9.00
C ILE A 105 17.22 -5.98 -10.30
N GLU A 106 18.52 -6.33 -10.24
CA GLU A 106 19.51 -6.12 -11.31
C GLU A 106 19.08 -6.74 -12.65
N ASP A 107 18.64 -7.99 -12.64
CA ASP A 107 18.21 -8.72 -13.84
C ASP A 107 16.68 -8.80 -13.96
N GLY A 108 15.96 -7.92 -13.27
CA GLY A 108 14.50 -7.85 -13.31
C GLY A 108 14.00 -7.11 -14.55
N PRO A 109 12.77 -7.39 -15.02
CA PRO A 109 12.17 -6.64 -16.13
C PRO A 109 11.93 -5.17 -15.73
N ASP A 110 11.79 -4.28 -16.72
CA ASP A 110 11.62 -2.84 -16.51
C ASP A 110 10.41 -2.50 -15.63
N ALA A 111 9.35 -3.31 -15.69
CA ALA A 111 8.13 -3.05 -14.95
C ALA A 111 7.28 -4.30 -14.72
N TYR A 112 6.43 -4.24 -13.69
CA TYR A 112 5.35 -5.18 -13.44
C TYR A 112 4.01 -4.46 -13.36
N PHE A 113 3.00 -5.01 -14.02
CA PHE A 113 1.62 -4.59 -13.82
C PHE A 113 1.04 -5.25 -12.56
N THR A 114 0.15 -4.52 -11.86
CA THR A 114 -0.68 -5.11 -10.82
C THR A 114 -1.52 -6.25 -11.36
N THR A 115 -1.70 -7.30 -10.58
CA THR A 115 -2.62 -8.40 -10.89
C THR A 115 -3.99 -8.23 -10.21
N LEU A 116 -4.20 -7.14 -9.45
CA LEU A 116 -5.50 -6.81 -8.89
C LEU A 116 -6.45 -6.22 -9.95
N PRO A 117 -7.76 -6.45 -9.83
CA PRO A 117 -8.77 -5.89 -10.74
C PRO A 117 -9.03 -4.40 -10.47
N ILE A 118 -8.02 -3.54 -10.68
CA ILE A 118 -8.02 -2.12 -10.27
C ILE A 118 -9.19 -1.31 -10.83
N LYS A 119 -9.70 -1.66 -12.02
CA LYS A 119 -10.88 -0.99 -12.59
C LYS A 119 -12.16 -1.34 -11.83
N ALA A 120 -12.33 -2.61 -11.44
CA ALA A 120 -13.47 -3.05 -10.64
C ALA A 120 -13.40 -2.45 -9.23
N ILE A 121 -12.22 -2.43 -8.61
CA ILE A 121 -11.99 -1.78 -7.31
C ILE A 121 -12.36 -0.29 -7.38
N THR A 122 -11.85 0.42 -8.39
CA THR A 122 -12.15 1.85 -8.57
C THR A 122 -13.66 2.09 -8.71
N LYS A 123 -14.33 1.32 -9.57
CA LYS A 123 -15.77 1.42 -9.78
C LYS A 123 -16.55 1.16 -8.50
N ALA A 124 -16.23 0.09 -7.76
CA ALA A 124 -16.91 -0.27 -6.53
C ALA A 124 -16.77 0.79 -5.42
N LEU A 125 -15.62 1.46 -5.34
CA LEU A 125 -15.39 2.56 -4.40
C LEU A 125 -16.18 3.81 -4.82
N GLN A 126 -16.17 4.18 -6.11
CA GLN A 126 -16.89 5.32 -6.64
C GLN A 126 -18.43 5.16 -6.45
N GLU A 127 -18.97 3.96 -6.65
CA GLU A 127 -20.39 3.65 -6.41
C GLU A 127 -20.79 3.82 -4.94
N LYS A 128 -19.82 3.76 -4.02
CA LYS A 128 -20.01 4.03 -2.58
C LYS A 128 -19.74 5.50 -2.22
N GLY A 129 -19.51 6.37 -3.19
CA GLY A 129 -19.20 7.78 -2.97
C GLY A 129 -17.77 8.04 -2.45
N ILE A 130 -16.88 7.04 -2.56
CA ILE A 130 -15.48 7.17 -2.13
C ILE A 130 -14.64 7.64 -3.32
N PRO A 131 -13.94 8.80 -3.22
CA PRO A 131 -13.07 9.26 -4.28
C PRO A 131 -11.98 8.23 -4.58
N CYS A 132 -11.97 7.71 -5.80
CA CYS A 132 -11.01 6.71 -6.24
C CYS A 132 -10.69 6.88 -7.72
N GLN A 133 -9.42 6.73 -8.08
CA GLN A 133 -8.95 6.74 -9.48
C GLN A 133 -7.73 5.84 -9.64
N VAL A 134 -7.54 5.28 -10.81
CA VAL A 134 -6.32 4.51 -11.11
C VAL A 134 -5.14 5.47 -11.24
N SER A 135 -4.02 5.12 -10.60
CA SER A 135 -2.74 5.80 -10.77
C SER A 135 -1.81 4.96 -11.66
N ASN A 136 -0.96 5.62 -12.42
CA ASN A 136 0.01 4.99 -13.32
C ASN A 136 1.44 5.07 -12.78
N THR A 137 1.64 5.52 -11.55
CA THR A 137 2.96 5.55 -10.92
C THR A 137 2.87 5.61 -9.41
N ALA A 138 3.59 4.72 -8.73
CA ALA A 138 3.83 4.76 -7.28
C ALA A 138 5.05 5.64 -6.91
N GLY A 139 5.63 6.34 -7.89
CA GLY A 139 6.89 7.08 -7.76
C GLY A 139 8.10 6.16 -7.83
N THR A 140 9.20 6.57 -7.19
CA THR A 140 10.48 5.84 -7.19
C THR A 140 11.03 5.65 -5.77
N PHE A 141 10.21 5.90 -4.75
CA PHE A 141 10.56 5.70 -3.34
C PHE A 141 10.13 4.31 -2.85
N VAL A 142 10.18 4.06 -1.55
CA VAL A 142 9.90 2.75 -0.92
C VAL A 142 8.53 2.16 -1.30
N CYS A 143 7.55 2.98 -1.69
CA CYS A 143 6.26 2.50 -2.21
C CYS A 143 6.43 1.70 -3.50
N ASN A 144 7.15 2.26 -4.48
CA ASN A 144 7.46 1.58 -5.73
C ASN A 144 8.40 0.39 -5.51
N HIS A 145 9.42 0.56 -4.66
CA HIS A 145 10.34 -0.49 -4.26
C HIS A 145 9.60 -1.73 -3.74
N LEU A 146 8.69 -1.55 -2.80
CA LEU A 146 7.88 -2.63 -2.25
C LEU A 146 6.96 -3.24 -3.30
N PHE A 147 6.26 -2.40 -4.07
CA PHE A 147 5.33 -2.87 -5.09
C PHE A 147 6.06 -3.73 -6.14
N TYR A 148 7.19 -3.25 -6.65
CA TYR A 148 7.98 -3.99 -7.61
C TYR A 148 8.52 -5.29 -7.03
N GLY A 149 9.18 -5.24 -5.87
CA GLY A 149 9.81 -6.41 -5.26
C GLY A 149 8.83 -7.53 -4.90
N VAL A 150 7.65 -7.17 -4.37
CA VAL A 150 6.60 -8.16 -4.08
C VAL A 150 6.00 -8.72 -5.37
N GLN A 151 5.80 -7.89 -6.40
CA GLN A 151 5.31 -8.36 -7.69
C GLN A 151 6.31 -9.32 -8.36
N HIS A 152 7.60 -9.01 -8.27
CA HIS A 152 8.66 -9.90 -8.75
C HIS A 152 8.67 -11.24 -7.99
N PHE A 153 8.54 -11.22 -6.67
CA PHE A 153 8.47 -12.44 -5.85
C PHE A 153 7.26 -13.32 -6.23
N LEU A 154 6.13 -12.70 -6.55
CA LEU A 154 4.89 -13.40 -6.86
C LEU A 154 4.69 -13.73 -8.36
N ARG A 155 5.63 -13.37 -9.24
CA ARG A 155 5.48 -13.42 -10.71
C ARG A 155 5.11 -14.81 -11.27
N GLU A 156 5.47 -15.88 -10.57
CA GLU A 156 5.20 -17.27 -10.97
C GLU A 156 4.14 -17.96 -10.10
N THR A 157 3.30 -17.15 -9.42
CA THR A 157 2.25 -17.64 -8.52
C THR A 157 0.88 -17.13 -8.96
N ASP A 158 -0.18 -17.77 -8.46
CA ASP A 158 -1.57 -17.34 -8.65
C ASP A 158 -2.04 -16.32 -7.59
N ILE A 159 -1.13 -15.81 -6.75
CA ILE A 159 -1.46 -14.83 -5.71
C ILE A 159 -1.66 -13.47 -6.34
N GLY A 160 -2.87 -12.91 -6.22
CA GLY A 160 -3.14 -11.56 -6.70
C GLY A 160 -2.45 -10.51 -5.84
N HIS A 161 -1.72 -9.56 -6.47
CA HIS A 161 -1.02 -8.48 -5.75
C HIS A 161 -1.19 -7.13 -6.43
N GLY A 162 -1.22 -6.08 -5.60
CA GLY A 162 -1.16 -4.70 -6.06
C GLY A 162 -0.99 -3.72 -4.91
N PHE A 163 -0.66 -2.49 -5.29
CA PHE A 163 -0.39 -1.39 -4.38
C PHE A 163 -1.53 -0.37 -4.41
N ILE A 164 -1.93 0.11 -3.25
CA ILE A 164 -2.96 1.13 -3.10
C ILE A 164 -2.40 2.28 -2.25
N ILE A 165 -2.46 3.49 -2.80
CA ILE A 165 -2.21 4.69 -1.99
C ILE A 165 -3.53 5.10 -1.36
N SER A 166 -3.54 5.17 -0.04
CA SER A 166 -4.67 5.67 0.75
C SER A 166 -4.70 7.19 0.80
N LEU A 167 -5.85 7.73 1.16
CA LEU A 167 -6.01 9.15 1.43
C LEU A 167 -5.10 9.59 2.59
N CYS A 168 -4.29 10.62 2.36
CA CYS A 168 -3.65 11.33 3.46
C CYS A 168 -4.67 12.28 4.08
N CYS A 169 -5.22 11.92 5.23
CA CYS A 169 -6.09 12.81 5.99
C CYS A 169 -5.25 13.96 6.58
N GLN A 170 -5.09 15.04 5.82
CA GLN A 170 -4.33 16.23 6.22
C GLN A 170 -4.97 17.01 7.38
N SER A 171 -6.10 16.54 7.94
CA SER A 171 -6.83 17.23 8.99
C SER A 171 -6.07 17.36 10.32
N LYS A 172 -4.87 16.76 10.43
CA LYS A 172 -4.00 16.97 11.61
C LYS A 172 -2.97 18.11 11.45
N LEU A 173 -2.83 18.70 10.25
CA LEU A 173 -1.83 19.74 9.99
C LEU A 173 -2.41 21.15 9.84
N ARG A 174 -3.71 21.33 9.76
CA ARG A 174 -4.37 22.64 9.77
C ARG A 174 -5.61 22.62 10.65
N ARG A 175 -5.80 23.68 11.46
CA ARG A 175 -6.95 23.90 12.35
C ARG A 175 -8.28 23.61 11.62
N PRO A 176 -9.30 23.09 12.34
CA PRO A 176 -10.47 22.48 11.71
C PRO A 176 -11.35 23.52 11.04
N THR A 177 -11.38 23.55 9.73
CA THR A 177 -12.54 24.00 8.98
C THR A 177 -13.35 22.77 8.58
N LYS A 178 -14.35 22.49 9.37
CA LYS A 178 -15.58 21.67 9.16
C LYS A 178 -15.57 20.41 8.25
N LEU A 179 -14.45 19.73 8.06
CA LEU A 179 -14.43 18.35 7.54
C LEU A 179 -13.74 17.49 8.59
N GLN A 180 -14.47 17.14 9.64
CA GLN A 180 -14.05 16.11 10.58
C GLN A 180 -14.24 14.77 9.92
N CYS A 181 -13.15 14.01 9.72
CA CYS A 181 -13.24 12.56 9.60
C CYS A 181 -13.85 12.04 10.91
N ARG A 182 -15.15 11.96 10.95
CA ARG A 182 -15.88 11.39 12.09
C ARG A 182 -15.96 9.90 11.89
N TRP A 183 -14.88 9.22 12.28
CA TRP A 183 -14.90 7.77 12.32
C TRP A 183 -15.82 7.32 13.47
N LYS A 184 -16.88 6.57 13.16
CA LYS A 184 -17.66 5.80 14.12
C LYS A 184 -17.46 4.32 13.77
N PRO A 185 -17.27 3.44 14.78
CA PRO A 185 -17.01 2.01 14.54
C PRO A 185 -18.16 1.23 13.89
N SER A 186 -19.26 1.86 13.58
CA SER A 186 -20.38 1.27 12.86
C SER A 186 -20.53 1.92 11.49
N ARG A 187 -19.94 1.27 10.47
CA ARG A 187 -20.35 1.38 9.06
C ARG A 187 -20.36 2.74 8.40
N LYS A 188 -19.32 3.59 8.47
CA LYS A 188 -19.21 4.69 7.49
C LYS A 188 -17.74 4.98 7.21
N VAL A 189 -17.38 4.88 5.96
CA VAL A 189 -16.12 5.30 5.35
C VAL A 189 -16.00 6.83 5.49
N CYS A 190 -14.77 7.33 5.69
CA CYS A 190 -14.51 8.78 5.63
C CYS A 190 -15.00 9.36 4.30
N VAL A 191 -15.89 10.31 4.35
CA VAL A 191 -16.25 11.22 3.28
C VAL A 191 -15.49 12.52 3.48
#